data_3175389a09e5c4f43ecec6e5d514f20c
#
_entry.id   3175389a09e5c4f43ecec6e5d514f20c
#
_cell.length_a   1.000
_cell.length_b   1.000
_cell.length_c   1.000
_cell.angle_alpha   90.00
_cell.angle_beta   90.00
_cell.angle_gamma   90.00
#
_symmetry.space_group_name_H-M   'P 1'
#
loop_
_entity.id
_entity.type
_entity.pdbx_description
1 polymer ?
#
loop_
_entity_poly.entity_id
_entity_poly.type
_entity_poly.pdbx_seq_one_letter_code
_entity_poly.pdbx_strand_id
1 'polypeptide(L)'
;MTILSRLARVCAAALDAAGAPSPASIGLILTDDAELTELNRVHMGIDGPTDVLSFPLLPPEAFPPHAGDPDRGPALRAGDAAAFAGPPGRRPNLGDVVVSVERAAEQAAQGRGGQTGDVRWSAADELRLLVTHGTLHICGWDHADPKEEREMRGLEQRLLAAAR
;
A
#
# COMPACT_ATOMS: atom_id res chain seq x y z
N MET A 1 -0.34 -22.42 -3.52
CA MET A 1 0.14 -21.03 -3.57
C MET A 1 0.25 -20.50 -2.16
N THR A 2 1.44 -20.00 -1.75
CA THR A 2 1.71 -19.50 -0.40
C THR A 2 1.05 -18.14 -0.16
N ILE A 3 0.90 -17.74 1.11
CA ILE A 3 0.41 -16.40 1.46
C ILE A 3 1.29 -15.31 0.85
N LEU A 4 2.61 -15.47 0.93
CA LEU A 4 3.56 -14.50 0.36
C LEU A 4 3.37 -14.32 -1.15
N SER A 5 3.13 -15.40 -1.89
CA SER A 5 2.85 -15.30 -3.33
C SER A 5 1.55 -14.55 -3.64
N ARG A 6 0.56 -14.66 -2.76
CA ARG A 6 -0.70 -13.90 -2.88
C ARG A 6 -0.49 -12.43 -2.59
N LEU A 7 0.26 -12.11 -1.53
CA LEU A 7 0.58 -10.73 -1.18
C LEU A 7 1.44 -10.04 -2.25
N ALA A 8 2.42 -10.75 -2.82
CA ALA A 8 3.21 -10.22 -3.94
C ALA A 8 2.35 -9.87 -5.16
N ARG A 9 1.34 -10.69 -5.48
CA ARG A 9 0.40 -10.39 -6.58
C ARG A 9 -0.46 -9.16 -6.28
N VAL A 10 -0.88 -9.01 -5.04
CA VAL A 10 -1.66 -7.83 -4.60
C VAL A 10 -0.82 -6.56 -4.73
N CYS A 11 0.44 -6.60 -4.28
CA CYS A 11 1.38 -5.48 -4.50
C CYS A 11 1.51 -5.15 -5.99
N ALA A 12 1.76 -6.15 -6.84
CA ALA A 12 1.93 -5.95 -8.27
C ALA A 12 0.67 -5.32 -8.90
N ALA A 13 -0.52 -5.84 -8.56
CA ALA A 13 -1.77 -5.29 -9.06
C ALA A 13 -2.02 -3.84 -8.60
N ALA A 14 -1.67 -3.51 -7.36
CA ALA A 14 -1.77 -2.14 -6.85
C ALA A 14 -0.78 -1.19 -7.53
N LEU A 15 0.45 -1.63 -7.76
CA LEU A 15 1.46 -0.87 -8.50
C LEU A 15 1.02 -0.60 -9.94
N ASP A 16 0.50 -1.61 -10.64
CA ASP A 16 0.00 -1.47 -12.00
C ASP A 16 -1.18 -0.49 -12.06
N ALA A 17 -2.14 -0.63 -11.14
CA ALA A 17 -3.31 0.25 -11.08
C ALA A 17 -2.95 1.70 -10.74
N ALA A 18 -1.90 1.92 -9.97
CA ALA A 18 -1.39 3.25 -9.63
C ALA A 18 -0.48 3.85 -10.72
N GLY A 19 -0.19 3.11 -11.80
CA GLY A 19 0.71 3.56 -12.86
C GLY A 19 2.16 3.69 -12.41
N ALA A 20 2.61 2.85 -11.49
CA ALA A 20 3.98 2.86 -11.01
C ALA A 20 4.98 2.55 -12.13
N PRO A 21 6.22 3.09 -12.04
CA PRO A 21 7.28 2.73 -12.98
C PRO A 21 7.48 1.22 -13.07
N SER A 22 7.72 0.70 -14.28
CA SER A 22 8.01 -0.71 -14.51
C SER A 22 9.24 -0.85 -15.40
N PRO A 23 10.23 -1.70 -15.06
CA PRO A 23 10.29 -2.54 -13.85
C PRO A 23 10.63 -1.75 -12.58
N ALA A 24 10.00 -2.10 -11.46
CA ALA A 24 10.29 -1.53 -10.15
C ALA A 24 10.31 -2.62 -9.07
N SER A 25 10.76 -2.27 -7.88
CA SER A 25 10.70 -3.12 -6.68
C SER A 25 10.02 -2.39 -5.53
N ILE A 26 9.39 -3.14 -4.66
CA ILE A 26 8.82 -2.69 -3.39
C ILE A 26 9.20 -3.70 -2.30
N GLY A 27 9.54 -3.22 -1.12
CA GLY A 27 9.73 -4.06 0.06
C GLY A 27 8.39 -4.35 0.73
N LEU A 28 8.16 -5.60 1.09
CA LEU A 28 7.03 -6.00 1.92
C LEU A 28 7.56 -6.72 3.15
N ILE A 29 7.32 -6.15 4.31
CA ILE A 29 7.79 -6.62 5.60
C ILE A 29 6.58 -7.01 6.45
N LEU A 30 6.51 -8.26 6.85
CA LEU A 30 5.52 -8.74 7.80
C LEU A 30 6.18 -8.81 9.18
N THR A 31 5.59 -8.16 10.15
CA THR A 31 6.13 -8.03 11.50
C THR A 31 5.05 -8.18 12.56
N ASP A 32 5.38 -7.90 13.81
CA ASP A 32 4.48 -7.90 14.95
C ASP A 32 4.04 -6.49 15.36
N ASP A 33 3.12 -6.41 16.31
CA ASP A 33 2.61 -5.14 16.83
C ASP A 33 3.67 -4.31 17.56
N ALA A 34 4.59 -4.96 18.25
CA ALA A 34 5.60 -4.29 19.05
C ALA A 34 6.58 -3.50 18.16
N GLU A 35 7.09 -4.14 17.11
CA GLU A 35 7.98 -3.50 16.15
C GLU A 35 7.28 -2.40 15.38
N LEU A 36 6.04 -2.63 14.95
CA LEU A 36 5.28 -1.63 14.19
C LEU A 36 4.91 -0.42 15.06
N THR A 37 4.61 -0.61 16.33
CA THR A 37 4.38 0.47 17.30
C THR A 37 5.64 1.33 17.48
N GLU A 38 6.81 0.69 17.58
CA GLU A 38 8.08 1.42 17.70
C GLU A 38 8.40 2.19 16.42
N LEU A 39 8.20 1.60 15.23
CA LEU A 39 8.38 2.29 13.96
C LEU A 39 7.42 3.49 13.84
N ASN A 40 6.17 3.34 14.26
CA ASN A 40 5.18 4.42 14.27
C ASN A 40 5.63 5.58 15.17
N ARG A 41 6.11 5.27 16.37
CA ARG A 41 6.64 6.26 17.30
C ARG A 41 7.87 6.98 16.75
N VAL A 42 8.83 6.26 16.21
CA VAL A 42 10.10 6.82 15.72
C VAL A 42 9.91 7.65 14.46
N HIS A 43 9.12 7.17 13.50
CA HIS A 43 9.03 7.77 12.16
C HIS A 43 7.82 8.69 11.98
N MET A 44 6.71 8.41 12.66
CA MET A 44 5.49 9.22 12.54
C MET A 44 5.25 10.11 13.77
N GLY A 45 6.02 9.91 14.84
CA GLY A 45 5.82 10.64 16.08
C GLY A 45 4.51 10.33 16.79
N ILE A 46 3.89 9.20 16.48
CA ILE A 46 2.60 8.77 17.03
C ILE A 46 2.83 7.61 17.98
N ASP A 47 2.47 7.82 19.24
CA ASP A 47 2.46 6.76 20.24
C ASP A 47 1.20 5.90 20.06
N GLY A 48 1.38 4.62 19.86
CA GLY A 48 0.30 3.66 19.76
C GLY A 48 0.44 2.67 18.60
N PRO A 49 -0.36 1.61 18.64
CA PRO A 49 -0.32 0.59 17.63
C PRO A 49 -0.89 1.08 16.30
N THR A 50 -0.30 0.59 15.22
CA THR A 50 -0.84 0.74 13.87
C THR A 50 -0.83 -0.62 13.17
N ASP A 51 -1.58 -0.76 12.11
CA ASP A 51 -1.70 -2.02 11.36
C ASP A 51 -0.75 -2.08 10.17
N VAL A 52 -0.47 -0.93 9.56
CA VAL A 52 0.41 -0.81 8.40
C VAL A 52 1.14 0.53 8.42
N LEU A 53 2.37 0.54 7.98
CA LEU A 53 3.16 1.74 7.68
C LEU A 53 3.73 1.66 6.28
N SER A 54 3.74 2.78 5.60
CA SER A 54 4.32 2.94 4.26
C SER A 54 5.45 3.95 4.29
N PHE A 55 6.59 3.57 3.75
CA PHE A 55 7.80 4.39 3.66
C PHE A 55 8.14 4.62 2.19
N PRO A 56 7.50 5.61 1.51
CA PRO A 56 7.77 5.89 0.11
C PRO A 56 9.18 6.46 -0.07
N LEU A 57 9.87 6.02 -1.11
CA LEU A 57 11.17 6.54 -1.52
C LEU A 57 11.08 7.51 -2.70
N LEU A 58 9.94 7.55 -3.39
CA LEU A 58 9.66 8.51 -4.45
C LEU A 58 8.60 9.51 -3.99
N PRO A 59 8.67 10.76 -4.44
CA PRO A 59 7.64 11.73 -4.16
C PRO A 59 6.35 11.39 -4.91
N PRO A 60 5.17 11.86 -4.44
CA PRO A 60 3.89 11.60 -5.11
C PRO A 60 3.86 11.97 -6.59
N GLU A 61 4.61 13.00 -6.98
CA GLU A 61 4.72 13.49 -8.36
C GLU A 61 5.45 12.51 -9.30
N ALA A 62 6.11 11.50 -8.76
CA ALA A 62 6.69 10.41 -9.56
C ALA A 62 5.62 9.47 -10.14
N PHE A 63 4.39 9.57 -9.66
CA PHE A 63 3.24 8.77 -10.10
C PHE A 63 2.23 9.64 -10.86
N PRO A 64 1.46 9.06 -11.79
CA PRO A 64 0.46 9.82 -12.54
C PRO A 64 -0.65 10.35 -11.63
N PRO A 65 -1.35 11.41 -12.04
CA PRO A 65 -2.59 11.84 -11.40
C PRO A 65 -3.60 10.69 -11.33
N HIS A 66 -4.43 10.69 -10.31
CA HIS A 66 -5.45 9.66 -10.13
C HIS A 66 -6.82 10.27 -9.77
N ALA A 67 -7.86 9.47 -9.74
CA ALA A 67 -9.24 9.93 -9.56
C ALA A 67 -9.45 10.71 -8.25
N GLY A 68 -8.68 10.41 -7.20
CA GLY A 68 -8.71 11.11 -5.93
C GLY A 68 -8.04 12.49 -5.97
N ASP A 69 -7.00 12.63 -6.78
CA ASP A 69 -6.21 13.86 -6.96
C ASP A 69 -5.96 14.11 -8.47
N PRO A 70 -6.99 14.50 -9.22
CA PRO A 70 -6.88 14.72 -10.66
C PRO A 70 -6.06 15.98 -11.02
N ASP A 71 -5.94 16.92 -10.08
CA ASP A 71 -5.22 18.17 -10.27
C ASP A 71 -3.73 18.07 -9.92
N ARG A 72 -3.28 16.90 -9.45
CA ARG A 72 -1.86 16.60 -9.34
C ARG A 72 -1.21 16.84 -10.71
N GLY A 73 -0.16 17.62 -10.73
CA GLY A 73 0.56 17.92 -11.96
C GLY A 73 0.98 16.64 -12.72
N PRO A 74 1.43 16.79 -13.96
CA PRO A 74 1.86 15.64 -14.76
C PRO A 74 2.98 14.89 -14.01
N ALA A 75 2.93 13.56 -14.09
CA ALA A 75 3.98 12.72 -13.53
C ALA A 75 5.35 13.19 -14.02
N LEU A 76 6.35 13.15 -13.14
CA LEU A 76 7.73 13.43 -13.50
C LEU A 76 8.10 12.58 -14.72
N ARG A 77 8.83 13.18 -15.65
CA ARG A 77 9.32 12.44 -16.81
C ARG A 77 10.19 11.27 -16.34
N ALA A 78 10.18 10.18 -17.09
CA ALA A 78 10.97 9.00 -16.74
C ALA A 78 12.44 9.30 -16.45
N GLY A 79 13.02 10.34 -17.10
CA GLY A 79 14.37 10.83 -16.83
C GLY A 79 14.53 11.51 -15.47
N ASP A 80 13.50 12.23 -15.01
CA ASP A 80 13.53 12.92 -13.73
C ASP A 80 13.25 11.94 -12.58
N ALA A 81 12.35 10.99 -12.79
CA ALA A 81 12.14 9.89 -11.86
C ALA A 81 13.40 8.99 -11.74
N ALA A 82 14.16 8.82 -12.81
CA ALA A 82 15.42 8.09 -12.79
C ALA A 82 16.48 8.73 -11.88
N ALA A 83 16.43 10.04 -11.63
CA ALA A 83 17.30 10.71 -10.67
C ALA A 83 17.10 10.21 -9.23
N PHE A 84 15.90 9.72 -8.90
CA PHE A 84 15.56 9.12 -7.61
C PHE A 84 15.68 7.58 -7.62
N ALA A 85 15.84 6.98 -8.80
CA ALA A 85 15.77 5.55 -9.00
C ALA A 85 17.08 4.79 -8.69
N GLY A 86 18.16 5.48 -8.33
CA GLY A 86 19.46 4.86 -8.06
C GLY A 86 20.30 4.64 -9.33
N PRO A 87 21.38 3.86 -9.24
CA PRO A 87 22.33 3.69 -10.33
C PRO A 87 21.70 3.10 -11.60
N PRO A 88 22.19 3.48 -12.79
CA PRO A 88 21.73 2.93 -14.06
C PRO A 88 21.75 1.40 -14.09
N GLY A 89 20.68 0.80 -14.64
CA GLY A 89 20.54 -0.67 -14.75
C GLY A 89 19.98 -1.38 -13.52
N ARG A 90 19.67 -0.67 -12.43
CA ARG A 90 18.91 -1.20 -11.31
C ARG A 90 17.43 -0.85 -11.41
N ARG A 91 16.58 -1.76 -10.91
CA ARG A 91 15.14 -1.48 -10.73
C ARG A 91 15.00 -0.41 -9.65
N PRO A 92 14.22 0.66 -9.87
CA PRO A 92 13.93 1.62 -8.82
C PRO A 92 13.23 0.92 -7.65
N ASN A 93 13.65 1.23 -6.44
CA ASN A 93 12.93 0.84 -5.23
C ASN A 93 11.93 1.95 -4.91
N LEU A 94 10.64 1.59 -4.86
CA LEU A 94 9.57 2.54 -4.62
C LEU A 94 9.34 2.82 -3.14
N GLY A 95 9.84 1.94 -2.27
CA GLY A 95 9.68 2.06 -0.82
C GLY A 95 9.32 0.73 -0.17
N ASP A 96 8.98 0.81 1.12
CA ASP A 96 8.65 -0.35 1.95
C ASP A 96 7.25 -0.22 2.55
N VAL A 97 6.53 -1.34 2.57
CA VAL A 97 5.27 -1.51 3.29
C VAL A 97 5.51 -2.49 4.44
N VAL A 98 5.24 -2.05 5.66
CA VAL A 98 5.42 -2.84 6.88
C VAL A 98 4.06 -3.11 7.50
N VAL A 99 3.71 -4.37 7.74
CA VAL A 99 2.37 -4.79 8.20
C VAL A 99 2.47 -5.65 9.44
N SER A 100 1.66 -5.34 10.47
CA SER A 100 1.50 -6.20 11.63
C SER A 100 0.57 -7.36 11.32
N VAL A 101 1.11 -8.58 11.40
CA VAL A 101 0.32 -9.81 11.22
C VAL A 101 -0.66 -10.01 12.37
N GLU A 102 -0.26 -9.66 13.59
CA GLU A 102 -1.10 -9.74 14.79
C GLU A 102 -2.30 -8.83 14.68
N ARG A 103 -2.07 -7.57 14.29
CA ARG A 103 -3.13 -6.57 14.10
C ARG A 103 -4.10 -6.98 12.99
N ALA A 104 -3.60 -7.52 11.90
CA ALA A 104 -4.43 -8.03 10.81
C ALA A 104 -5.35 -9.17 11.29
N ALA A 105 -4.85 -10.08 12.12
CA ALA A 105 -5.65 -11.17 12.68
C ALA A 105 -6.74 -10.63 13.64
N GLU A 106 -6.39 -9.69 14.52
CA GLU A 106 -7.36 -9.04 15.43
C GLU A 106 -8.46 -8.31 14.68
N GLN A 107 -8.11 -7.51 13.69
CA GLN A 107 -9.05 -6.73 12.89
C GLN A 107 -9.99 -7.63 12.07
N ALA A 108 -9.48 -8.71 11.53
CA ALA A 108 -10.31 -9.73 10.86
C ALA A 108 -11.32 -10.35 11.83
N ALA A 109 -10.88 -10.68 13.05
CA ALA A 109 -11.77 -11.25 14.08
C ALA A 109 -12.83 -10.24 14.55
N GLN A 110 -12.51 -8.95 14.55
CA GLN A 110 -13.45 -7.88 14.89
C GLN A 110 -14.41 -7.51 13.75
N GLY A 111 -14.27 -8.10 12.57
CA GLY A 111 -15.13 -7.83 11.42
C GLY A 111 -14.82 -6.54 10.68
N ARG A 112 -13.60 -6.04 10.72
CA ARG A 112 -13.20 -4.78 10.03
C ARG A 112 -13.22 -5.01 8.53
N GLY A 113 -13.14 -5.53 7.75
CA GLY A 113 -13.05 -5.64 6.29
C GLY A 113 -14.36 -5.49 5.53
N GLY A 114 -15.38 -4.89 6.14
CA GLY A 114 -16.68 -4.69 5.50
C GLY A 114 -17.44 -6.01 5.32
N GLN A 115 -17.33 -6.90 6.28
CA GLN A 115 -18.08 -8.15 6.30
C GLN A 115 -19.58 -7.88 6.32
N THR A 116 -20.27 -8.35 5.31
CA THR A 116 -21.73 -8.35 5.26
C THR A 116 -22.22 -9.78 5.16
N GLY A 117 -22.90 -10.25 6.21
CA GLY A 117 -23.65 -11.52 6.21
C GLY A 117 -22.80 -12.75 5.91
N ASP A 118 -22.85 -13.26 4.70
CA ASP A 118 -22.32 -14.58 4.33
C ASP A 118 -20.82 -14.60 3.97
N VAL A 119 -20.16 -13.45 3.90
CA VAL A 119 -18.75 -13.36 3.53
C VAL A 119 -17.88 -13.42 4.79
N ARG A 120 -17.15 -14.53 4.95
CA ARG A 120 -16.14 -14.66 6.01
C ARG A 120 -14.87 -13.90 5.60
N TRP A 121 -14.48 -12.95 6.43
CA TRP A 121 -13.24 -12.19 6.27
C TRP A 121 -12.14 -12.83 7.13
N SER A 122 -11.11 -13.32 6.50
CA SER A 122 -9.99 -13.98 7.16
C SER A 122 -8.84 -13.03 7.46
N ALA A 123 -7.91 -13.43 8.32
CA ALA A 123 -6.65 -12.71 8.53
C ALA A 123 -5.85 -12.55 7.21
N ALA A 124 -5.95 -13.52 6.31
CA ALA A 124 -5.32 -13.42 5.00
C ALA A 124 -6.00 -12.36 4.10
N ASP A 125 -7.31 -12.19 4.21
CA ASP A 125 -8.03 -11.12 3.50
C ASP A 125 -7.67 -9.74 4.07
N GLU A 126 -7.55 -9.64 5.40
CA GLU A 126 -7.11 -8.41 6.06
C GLU A 126 -5.68 -8.04 5.66
N LEU A 127 -4.75 -9.00 5.67
CA LEU A 127 -3.38 -8.78 5.19
C LEU A 127 -3.36 -8.28 3.73
N ARG A 128 -4.20 -8.85 2.87
CA ARG A 128 -4.30 -8.38 1.48
C ARG A 128 -4.81 -6.95 1.39
N LEU A 129 -5.79 -6.58 2.22
CA LEU A 129 -6.29 -5.22 2.30
C LEU A 129 -5.19 -4.25 2.77
N LEU A 130 -4.51 -4.55 3.87
CA LEU A 130 -3.46 -3.71 4.42
C LEU A 130 -2.28 -3.54 3.46
N VAL A 131 -1.88 -4.61 2.79
CA VAL A 131 -0.82 -4.57 1.76
C VAL A 131 -1.25 -3.74 0.55
N THR A 132 -2.49 -3.89 0.08
CA THR A 132 -3.03 -3.05 -1.00
C THR A 132 -3.01 -1.58 -0.60
N HIS A 133 -3.54 -1.26 0.57
CA HIS A 133 -3.61 0.07 1.14
C HIS A 133 -2.22 0.72 1.25
N GLY A 134 -1.29 0.03 1.89
CA GLY A 134 0.08 0.50 2.03
C GLY A 134 0.80 0.69 0.69
N THR A 135 0.57 -0.19 -0.28
CA THR A 135 1.16 -0.06 -1.62
C THR A 135 0.61 1.17 -2.36
N LEU A 136 -0.68 1.47 -2.24
CA LEU A 136 -1.26 2.68 -2.82
C LEU A 136 -0.67 3.95 -2.19
N HIS A 137 -0.42 3.95 -0.88
CA HIS A 137 0.29 5.06 -0.23
C HIS A 137 1.72 5.23 -0.75
N ILE A 138 2.45 4.15 -1.01
CA ILE A 138 3.77 4.22 -1.68
C ILE A 138 3.66 4.94 -3.03
N CYS A 139 2.55 4.76 -3.74
CA CYS A 139 2.28 5.37 -5.04
C CYS A 139 1.63 6.77 -4.94
N GLY A 140 1.65 7.38 -3.78
CA GLY A 140 1.18 8.76 -3.60
C GLY A 140 -0.33 8.92 -3.46
N TRP A 141 -1.10 7.84 -3.24
CA TRP A 141 -2.48 7.94 -2.80
C TRP A 141 -2.54 8.37 -1.34
N ASP A 142 -3.52 9.20 -1.01
CA ASP A 142 -3.77 9.62 0.37
C ASP A 142 -5.28 9.53 0.68
N HIS A 143 -5.65 9.74 1.91
CA HIS A 143 -7.04 9.77 2.38
C HIS A 143 -7.32 10.99 3.30
N ALA A 144 -6.50 12.03 3.19
CA ALA A 144 -6.71 13.29 3.90
C ALA A 144 -7.96 14.05 3.40
N ASP A 145 -8.30 13.89 2.12
CA ASP A 145 -9.50 14.44 1.51
C ASP A 145 -10.60 13.37 1.38
N PRO A 146 -11.87 13.68 1.72
CA PRO A 146 -12.96 12.70 1.65
C PRO A 146 -13.23 12.14 0.24
N LYS A 147 -12.91 12.89 -0.81
CA LYS A 147 -13.04 12.41 -2.19
C LYS A 147 -11.94 11.40 -2.48
N GLU A 148 -10.70 11.73 -2.16
CA GLU A 148 -9.55 10.84 -2.35
C GLU A 148 -9.74 9.54 -1.56
N GLU A 149 -10.19 9.62 -0.31
CA GLU A 149 -10.51 8.46 0.51
C GLU A 149 -11.54 7.53 -0.17
N ARG A 150 -12.62 8.07 -0.73
CA ARG A 150 -13.63 7.26 -1.43
C ARG A 150 -13.07 6.59 -2.67
N GLU A 151 -12.29 7.30 -3.46
CA GLU A 151 -11.68 6.78 -4.68
C GLU A 151 -10.64 5.69 -4.35
N MET A 152 -9.83 5.90 -3.33
CA MET A 152 -8.87 4.92 -2.85
C MET A 152 -9.56 3.65 -2.36
N ARG A 153 -10.59 3.77 -1.53
CA ARG A 153 -11.38 2.61 -1.06
C ARG A 153 -12.05 1.86 -2.21
N GLY A 154 -12.57 2.57 -3.20
CA GLY A 154 -13.15 1.97 -4.40
C GLY A 154 -12.12 1.17 -5.20
N LEU A 155 -10.90 1.69 -5.32
CA LEU A 155 -9.79 0.99 -5.98
C LEU A 155 -9.37 -0.25 -5.19
N GLU A 156 -9.21 -0.15 -3.87
CA GLU A 156 -8.90 -1.28 -2.99
C GLU A 156 -9.90 -2.42 -3.16
N GLN A 157 -11.19 -2.12 -3.14
CA GLN A 157 -12.25 -3.11 -3.32
C GLN A 157 -12.16 -3.82 -4.67
N ARG A 158 -11.91 -3.08 -5.76
CA ARG A 158 -11.75 -3.67 -7.10
C ARG A 158 -10.52 -4.58 -7.17
N LEU A 159 -9.40 -4.15 -6.61
CA LEU A 159 -8.15 -4.94 -6.61
C LEU A 159 -8.32 -6.23 -5.79
N LEU A 160 -8.94 -6.15 -4.62
CA LEU A 160 -9.20 -7.31 -3.77
C LEU A 160 -10.18 -8.30 -4.42
N ALA A 161 -11.19 -7.83 -5.12
CA ALA A 161 -12.12 -8.67 -5.85
C ALA A 161 -11.46 -9.41 -7.01
N ALA A 162 -10.58 -8.72 -7.76
CA ALA A 162 -9.86 -9.30 -8.90
C ALA A 162 -8.78 -10.32 -8.49
N ALA A 163 -8.30 -10.26 -7.25
CA ALA A 163 -7.23 -11.11 -6.74
C ALA A 163 -7.74 -12.35 -5.94
N ARG A 164 -9.02 -12.64 -5.97
CA ARG A 164 -9.66 -13.82 -5.32
C ARG A 164 -9.48 -15.13 -6.09
#